data_4b9dbcca08dc5cf00bb8729ce69a5ff9
#
_entry.id   4b9dbcca08dc5cf00bb8729ce69a5ff9
#
_cell.length_a   1.000
_cell.length_b   1.000
_cell.length_c   1.000
_cell.angle_alpha   90.00
_cell.angle_beta   90.00
_cell.angle_gamma   90.00
#
_symmetry.space_group_name_H-M   'P 1'
#
loop_
_entity.id
_entity.type
_entity.pdbx_description
1 polymer ?
#
loop_
_entity_poly.entity_id
_entity_poly.type
_entity_poly.pdbx_seq_one_letter_code
_entity_poly.pdbx_strand_id
1 'polypeptide(L)'
;MKQPGTIYEAIGGFDTIDTLVTAFYTHVGNHPKLIPIFPDDLTETARKQRLFLTQFFGGPKWYTEDRGQPMMRRRHLPFEITPERRDAWLACMDAALNETKIEEPYHTAIFEKLTMTAHHMMNTPYK
;
A
#
# COMPACT_ATOMS: atom_id res chain seq x y z
N MET A 1 -20.10 -23.68 -4.93
CA MET A 1 -19.77 -22.37 -4.39
C MET A 1 -18.74 -21.69 -5.29
N LYS A 2 -19.00 -20.45 -5.65
CA LYS A 2 -18.13 -19.74 -6.58
C LYS A 2 -16.86 -19.26 -5.86
N GLN A 3 -15.68 -19.56 -6.44
CA GLN A 3 -14.41 -19.09 -5.90
C GLN A 3 -14.27 -17.58 -6.15
N PRO A 4 -13.68 -16.84 -5.20
CA PRO A 4 -13.35 -15.45 -5.47
C PRO A 4 -12.40 -15.34 -6.65
N GLY A 5 -12.67 -14.43 -7.59
CA GLY A 5 -11.84 -14.23 -8.77
C GLY A 5 -10.59 -13.41 -8.53
N THR A 6 -10.55 -12.65 -7.43
CA THR A 6 -9.46 -11.72 -7.14
C THR A 6 -9.17 -11.68 -5.64
N ILE A 7 -7.98 -11.20 -5.29
CA ILE A 7 -7.63 -10.95 -3.88
C ILE A 7 -8.62 -9.94 -3.29
N TYR A 8 -8.96 -8.90 -4.04
CA TYR A 8 -9.90 -7.87 -3.61
C TYR A 8 -11.22 -8.48 -3.12
N GLU A 9 -11.82 -9.35 -3.93
CA GLU A 9 -13.08 -10.02 -3.54
C GLU A 9 -12.87 -10.94 -2.33
N ALA A 10 -11.77 -11.70 -2.33
CA ALA A 10 -11.49 -12.68 -1.30
C ALA A 10 -11.34 -12.07 0.09
N ILE A 11 -10.80 -10.87 0.21
CA ILE A 11 -10.55 -10.23 1.50
C ILE A 11 -11.74 -9.38 1.98
N GLY A 12 -12.78 -9.22 1.18
CA GLY A 12 -13.99 -8.50 1.59
C GLY A 12 -14.22 -7.17 0.90
N GLY A 13 -13.49 -6.88 -0.19
CA GLY A 13 -13.71 -5.71 -1.00
C GLY A 13 -13.24 -4.39 -0.35
N PHE A 14 -13.92 -3.29 -0.71
CA PHE A 14 -13.47 -1.97 -0.32
C PHE A 14 -13.47 -1.72 1.20
N ASP A 15 -14.40 -2.29 1.93
CA ASP A 15 -14.45 -2.10 3.39
C ASP A 15 -13.15 -2.59 4.05
N THR A 16 -12.62 -3.71 3.58
CA THR A 16 -11.36 -4.24 4.08
C THR A 16 -10.19 -3.36 3.67
N ILE A 17 -10.17 -2.87 2.41
CA ILE A 17 -9.15 -1.95 1.93
C ILE A 17 -9.16 -0.66 2.78
N ASP A 18 -10.34 -0.11 3.07
CA ASP A 18 -10.47 1.10 3.86
C ASP A 18 -9.89 0.92 5.26
N THR A 19 -10.23 -0.18 5.92
CA THR A 19 -9.70 -0.51 7.25
C THR A 19 -8.17 -0.68 7.21
N LEU A 20 -7.68 -1.38 6.21
CA LEU A 20 -6.24 -1.62 6.04
C LEU A 20 -5.48 -0.31 5.86
N VAL A 21 -5.96 0.57 4.98
CA VAL A 21 -5.29 1.84 4.69
C VAL A 21 -5.30 2.75 5.91
N THR A 22 -6.40 2.79 6.66
CA THR A 22 -6.49 3.57 7.90
C THR A 22 -5.44 3.10 8.90
N ALA A 23 -5.33 1.79 9.13
CA ALA A 23 -4.33 1.22 10.03
C ALA A 23 -2.91 1.53 9.54
N PHE A 24 -2.66 1.36 8.25
CA PHE A 24 -1.35 1.60 7.64
C PHE A 24 -0.87 3.03 7.89
N TYR A 25 -1.70 4.03 7.61
CA TYR A 25 -1.29 5.43 7.77
C TYR A 25 -1.22 5.88 9.22
N THR A 26 -1.88 5.19 10.14
CA THR A 26 -1.66 5.40 11.57
C THR A 26 -0.21 5.07 11.92
N HIS A 27 0.31 3.95 11.40
CA HIS A 27 1.71 3.58 11.61
C HIS A 27 2.68 4.51 10.89
N VAL A 28 2.38 4.87 9.64
CA VAL A 28 3.22 5.81 8.87
C VAL A 28 3.37 7.14 9.58
N GLY A 29 2.27 7.69 10.10
CA GLY A 29 2.27 8.97 10.80
C GLY A 29 3.08 8.96 12.10
N ASN A 30 3.41 7.80 12.61
CA ASN A 30 4.21 7.62 13.83
C ASN A 30 5.61 7.08 13.56
N HIS A 31 6.00 6.91 12.28
CA HIS A 31 7.29 6.31 11.94
C HIS A 31 8.31 7.38 11.58
N PRO A 32 9.39 7.56 12.37
CA PRO A 32 10.33 8.65 12.17
C PRO A 32 11.05 8.63 10.82
N LYS A 33 11.20 7.48 10.20
CA LYS A 33 11.85 7.37 8.88
C LYS A 33 10.94 7.74 7.73
N LEU A 34 9.61 7.68 7.93
CA LEU A 34 8.63 7.96 6.89
C LEU A 34 8.05 9.37 6.98
N ILE A 35 7.94 9.91 8.20
CA ILE A 35 7.40 11.26 8.39
C ILE A 35 8.03 12.29 7.45
N PRO A 36 9.36 12.30 7.24
CA PRO A 36 9.98 13.32 6.38
C PRO A 36 9.55 13.30 4.92
N ILE A 37 9.08 12.16 4.40
CA ILE A 37 8.71 12.05 2.99
C ILE A 37 7.21 12.06 2.74
N PHE A 38 6.41 12.20 3.80
CA PHE A 38 4.95 12.29 3.69
C PHE A 38 4.47 13.67 4.15
N PRO A 39 3.34 14.16 3.60
CA PRO A 39 2.76 15.42 4.07
C PRO A 39 2.21 15.26 5.49
N ASP A 40 2.06 16.39 6.21
CA ASP A 40 1.52 16.37 7.57
C ASP A 40 0.09 15.85 7.59
N ASP A 41 -0.73 16.27 6.63
CA ASP A 41 -2.10 15.77 6.47
C ASP A 41 -2.11 14.60 5.49
N LEU A 42 -2.37 13.41 5.99
CA LEU A 42 -2.35 12.18 5.21
C LEU A 42 -3.68 11.83 4.54
N THR A 43 -4.70 12.68 4.66
CA THR A 43 -6.05 12.40 4.13
C THR A 43 -6.04 12.10 2.63
N GLU A 44 -5.42 12.96 1.84
CA GLU A 44 -5.37 12.78 0.38
C GLU A 44 -4.47 11.61 -0.01
N THR A 45 -3.34 11.45 0.68
CA THR A 45 -2.44 10.33 0.47
C THR A 45 -3.15 9.00 0.72
N ALA A 46 -3.92 8.93 1.82
CA ALA A 46 -4.69 7.74 2.16
C ALA A 46 -5.79 7.47 1.12
N ARG A 47 -6.46 8.52 0.63
CA ARG A 47 -7.47 8.38 -0.43
C ARG A 47 -6.87 7.73 -1.68
N LYS A 48 -5.73 8.24 -2.12
CA LYS A 48 -5.03 7.70 -3.30
C LYS A 48 -4.62 6.25 -3.09
N GLN A 49 -4.18 5.90 -1.89
CA GLN A 49 -3.76 4.54 -1.57
C GLN A 49 -4.94 3.58 -1.59
N ARG A 50 -6.12 4.00 -1.11
CA ARG A 50 -7.34 3.19 -1.19
C ARG A 50 -7.69 2.86 -2.64
N LEU A 51 -7.62 3.85 -3.52
CA LEU A 51 -7.88 3.64 -4.94
C LEU A 51 -6.86 2.71 -5.56
N PHE A 52 -5.58 2.91 -5.23
CA PHE A 52 -4.50 2.10 -5.79
C PHE A 52 -4.60 0.64 -5.34
N LEU A 53 -4.75 0.39 -4.05
CA LEU A 53 -4.82 -0.99 -3.53
C LEU A 53 -6.08 -1.72 -4.03
N THR A 54 -7.20 -1.01 -4.16
CA THR A 54 -8.41 -1.58 -4.74
C THR A 54 -8.12 -2.13 -6.13
N GLN A 55 -7.52 -1.32 -6.98
CA GLN A 55 -7.18 -1.72 -8.34
C GLN A 55 -6.08 -2.78 -8.38
N PHE A 56 -5.07 -2.61 -7.54
CA PHE A 56 -3.90 -3.49 -7.50
C PHE A 56 -4.28 -4.92 -7.10
N PHE A 57 -5.28 -5.08 -6.24
CA PHE A 57 -5.76 -6.39 -5.80
C PHE A 57 -6.86 -6.96 -6.68
N GLY A 58 -7.14 -6.32 -7.81
CA GLY A 58 -8.06 -6.83 -8.82
C GLY A 58 -9.48 -6.30 -8.74
N GLY A 59 -9.71 -5.26 -7.96
CA GLY A 59 -11.00 -4.58 -7.89
C GLY A 59 -11.18 -3.59 -9.03
N PRO A 60 -12.19 -2.71 -8.93
CA PRO A 60 -12.44 -1.69 -9.97
C PRO A 60 -11.22 -0.81 -10.22
N LYS A 61 -11.07 -0.34 -11.45
CA LYS A 61 -9.92 0.48 -11.85
C LYS A 61 -10.08 1.95 -11.44
N TRP A 62 -10.47 2.18 -10.21
CA TRP A 62 -10.73 3.52 -9.68
C TRP A 62 -9.50 4.42 -9.67
N TYR A 63 -8.32 3.86 -9.45
CA TYR A 63 -7.10 4.67 -9.48
C TYR A 63 -6.85 5.24 -10.88
N THR A 64 -6.93 4.39 -11.90
CA THR A 64 -6.72 4.82 -13.29
C THR A 64 -7.78 5.83 -13.72
N GLU A 65 -9.03 5.64 -13.31
CA GLU A 65 -10.11 6.58 -13.61
C GLU A 65 -9.88 7.95 -12.99
N ASP A 66 -9.33 7.99 -11.77
CA ASP A 66 -9.08 9.24 -11.04
C ASP A 66 -7.76 9.91 -11.46
N ARG A 67 -6.68 9.14 -11.69
CA ARG A 67 -5.33 9.67 -11.81
C ARG A 67 -4.58 9.23 -13.06
N GLY A 68 -5.17 8.42 -13.92
CA GLY A 68 -4.50 7.84 -15.07
C GLY A 68 -3.69 6.61 -14.69
N GLN A 69 -2.76 6.20 -15.56
CA GLN A 69 -1.97 5.01 -15.32
C GLN A 69 -1.20 5.11 -14.01
N PRO A 70 -1.09 4.02 -13.23
CA PRO A 70 -0.40 4.07 -11.93
C PRO A 70 1.03 4.60 -12.00
N MET A 71 1.88 4.05 -12.85
CA MET A 71 3.27 4.50 -13.04
C MET A 71 3.95 4.82 -11.70
N MET A 72 3.85 3.90 -10.75
CA MET A 72 4.23 4.14 -9.36
C MET A 72 5.69 4.56 -9.19
N ARG A 73 6.63 3.91 -9.88
CA ARG A 73 8.03 4.27 -9.77
C ARG A 73 8.26 5.72 -10.19
N ARG A 74 7.67 6.14 -11.31
CA ARG A 74 7.79 7.52 -11.79
C ARG A 74 7.23 8.52 -10.78
N ARG A 75 6.07 8.21 -10.17
CA ARG A 75 5.43 9.09 -9.19
C ARG A 75 6.24 9.22 -7.91
N HIS A 76 7.11 8.24 -7.60
CA HIS A 76 7.96 8.28 -6.42
C HIS A 76 9.33 8.89 -6.66
N LEU A 77 9.71 9.16 -7.91
CA LEU A 77 11.03 9.74 -8.21
C LEU A 77 11.32 11.06 -7.47
N PRO A 78 10.33 11.95 -7.24
CA PRO A 78 10.57 13.17 -6.46
C PRO A 78 10.94 12.93 -5.00
N PHE A 79 10.72 11.71 -4.48
CA PHE A 79 10.97 11.37 -3.08
C PHE A 79 12.22 10.49 -2.98
N GLU A 80 12.97 10.66 -1.89
CA GLU A 80 14.14 9.83 -1.64
C GLU A 80 13.71 8.51 -1.00
N ILE A 81 13.60 7.46 -1.81
CA ILE A 81 13.19 6.12 -1.35
C ILE A 81 14.43 5.26 -1.15
N THR A 82 14.91 5.22 0.09
CA THR A 82 16.07 4.43 0.50
C THR A 82 15.65 3.01 0.90
N PRO A 83 16.59 2.06 0.99
CA PRO A 83 16.27 0.74 1.56
C PRO A 83 15.66 0.82 2.96
N GLU A 84 16.11 1.76 3.79
CA GLU A 84 15.58 1.94 5.14
C GLU A 84 14.13 2.39 5.12
N ARG A 85 13.79 3.31 4.22
CA ARG A 85 12.40 3.79 4.06
C ARG A 85 11.50 2.71 3.47
N ARG A 86 12.02 1.93 2.53
CA ARG A 86 11.30 0.76 2.02
C ARG A 86 10.98 -0.21 3.13
N ASP A 87 11.96 -0.55 3.96
CA ASP A 87 11.77 -1.49 5.06
C ASP A 87 10.79 -0.95 6.09
N ALA A 88 10.87 0.35 6.39
CA ALA A 88 9.93 1.01 7.29
C ALA A 88 8.49 0.95 6.75
N TRP A 89 8.32 1.20 5.46
CA TRP A 89 7.02 1.12 4.79
C TRP A 89 6.43 -0.29 4.89
N LEU A 90 7.27 -1.30 4.62
CA LEU A 90 6.85 -2.70 4.70
C LEU A 90 6.50 -3.11 6.13
N ALA A 91 7.23 -2.63 7.12
CA ALA A 91 6.91 -2.90 8.52
C ALA A 91 5.54 -2.31 8.91
N CYS A 92 5.25 -1.09 8.45
CA CYS A 92 3.94 -0.47 8.66
C CYS A 92 2.82 -1.26 7.98
N MET A 93 3.07 -1.75 6.79
CA MET A 93 2.08 -2.54 6.05
C MET A 93 1.84 -3.90 6.72
N ASP A 94 2.90 -4.57 7.18
CA ASP A 94 2.77 -5.84 7.88
C ASP A 94 1.93 -5.69 9.15
N ALA A 95 2.22 -4.66 9.94
CA ALA A 95 1.43 -4.35 11.14
C ALA A 95 -0.04 -4.11 10.80
N ALA A 96 -0.30 -3.35 9.75
CA ALA A 96 -1.66 -3.04 9.31
C ALA A 96 -2.40 -4.30 8.82
N LEU A 97 -1.72 -5.18 8.11
CA LEU A 97 -2.30 -6.45 7.66
C LEU A 97 -2.69 -7.33 8.84
N ASN A 98 -1.85 -7.38 9.87
CA ASN A 98 -2.15 -8.14 11.09
C ASN A 98 -3.34 -7.56 11.84
N GLU A 99 -3.39 -6.24 11.97
CA GLU A 99 -4.50 -5.55 12.66
C GLU A 99 -5.82 -5.70 11.92
N THR A 100 -5.79 -5.75 10.61
CA THR A 100 -6.97 -5.92 9.77
C THR A 100 -7.45 -7.37 9.75
N LYS A 101 -6.63 -8.29 10.27
CA LYS A 101 -6.96 -9.72 10.38
C LYS A 101 -7.24 -10.39 9.04
N ILE A 102 -6.50 -10.00 8.01
CA ILE A 102 -6.58 -10.64 6.71
C ILE A 102 -5.97 -12.04 6.82
N GLU A 103 -6.76 -13.06 6.46
CA GLU A 103 -6.38 -14.45 6.61
C GLU A 103 -5.42 -14.93 5.52
N GLU A 104 -4.69 -16.02 5.85
CA GLU A 104 -3.92 -16.73 4.84
C GLU A 104 -4.84 -17.49 3.87
N PRO A 105 -4.45 -17.67 2.61
CA PRO A 105 -3.14 -17.32 2.05
C PRO A 105 -3.01 -15.85 1.60
N TYR A 106 -4.04 -15.05 1.80
CA TYR A 106 -4.11 -13.68 1.26
C TYR A 106 -3.14 -12.73 1.92
N HIS A 107 -2.94 -12.85 3.24
CA HIS A 107 -1.97 -12.01 3.96
C HIS A 107 -0.57 -12.13 3.31
N THR A 108 -0.07 -13.34 3.17
CA THR A 108 1.26 -13.58 2.58
C THR A 108 1.30 -13.14 1.12
N ALA A 109 0.26 -13.46 0.33
CA ALA A 109 0.21 -13.07 -1.08
C ALA A 109 0.25 -11.55 -1.25
N ILE A 110 -0.50 -10.82 -0.43
CA ILE A 110 -0.52 -9.36 -0.45
C ILE A 110 0.86 -8.80 -0.07
N PHE A 111 1.43 -9.30 1.02
CA PHE A 111 2.72 -8.80 1.50
C PHE A 111 3.85 -9.04 0.51
N GLU A 112 3.89 -10.21 -0.12
CA GLU A 112 4.88 -10.52 -1.16
C GLU A 112 4.74 -9.60 -2.36
N LYS A 113 3.49 -9.37 -2.81
CA LYS A 113 3.22 -8.47 -3.93
C LYS A 113 3.67 -7.05 -3.64
N LEU A 114 3.37 -6.56 -2.45
CA LEU A 114 3.75 -5.22 -2.03
C LEU A 114 5.26 -5.11 -1.78
N THR A 115 5.91 -6.18 -1.33
CA THR A 115 7.36 -6.21 -1.16
C THR A 115 8.05 -6.01 -2.51
N MET A 116 7.61 -6.69 -3.56
CA MET A 116 8.15 -6.51 -4.90
C MET A 116 7.93 -5.09 -5.41
N THR A 117 6.75 -4.55 -5.17
CA THR A 117 6.42 -3.17 -5.57
C THR A 117 7.29 -2.16 -4.82
N ALA A 118 7.46 -2.32 -3.52
CA ALA A 118 8.28 -1.42 -2.71
C ALA A 118 9.75 -1.46 -3.14
N HIS A 119 10.27 -2.64 -3.49
CA HIS A 119 11.60 -2.79 -4.07
C HIS A 119 11.74 -1.98 -5.35
N HIS A 120 10.71 -2.02 -6.19
CA HIS A 120 10.69 -1.32 -7.47
C HIS A 120 10.65 0.20 -7.30
N MET A 121 10.13 0.67 -6.16
CA MET A 121 10.04 2.10 -5.86
C MET A 121 11.37 2.69 -5.39
N MET A 122 12.32 1.88 -4.91
CA MET A 122 13.61 2.39 -4.46
C MET A 122 14.32 3.14 -5.57
N ASN A 123 14.83 4.32 -5.23
CA ASN A 123 15.53 5.18 -6.16
C ASN A 123 16.82 5.79 -5.59
N THR A 124 17.16 5.40 -4.36
CA THR A 124 18.34 5.90 -3.67
C THR A 124 19.05 4.70 -3.03
N PRO A 125 20.35 4.50 -3.34
CA PRO A 125 21.09 3.34 -2.79
C PRO A 125 21.42 3.54 -1.31
N TYR A 126 22.03 2.52 -0.72
CA TYR A 126 22.58 2.63 0.62
C TYR A 126 23.61 3.75 0.69
N LYS A 127 23.61 4.46 1.79
CA LYS A 127 24.63 5.45 2.08
C LYS A 127 25.68 4.87 3.00
#